data_d67969ea6109afb2a345665446444b8e
#
_entry.id   d67969ea6109afb2a345665446444b8e
#
_cell.length_a   1.000
_cell.length_b   1.000
_cell.length_c   1.000
_cell.angle_alpha   90.00
_cell.angle_beta   90.00
_cell.angle_gamma   90.00
#
_symmetry.space_group_name_H-M   'P 1'
#
loop_
_entity.id
_entity.type
_entity.pdbx_description
1 polymer ?
#
loop_
_entity_poly.entity_id
_entity_poly.type
_entity_poly.pdbx_seq_one_letter_code
_entity_poly.pdbx_strand_id
1 'polypeptide(L)'
;ANKKKSQPAEVEVQAKSYQKQLNEEIAKDRELHEKKPLKNKDNDDDQTPTPPATKRISQSKTDPECGLFHKGEHEKQFAYVANTACDRHNFILDFVLGAGNIHDSIMFSGLFEKVLKKFPEMQATAVDAGYKTPAIMKQIIESGRVPCVPYKRPMTKDGFFKKYDFVYDEYFDCVLCPNNQPLAYSTTNRDGYREYKSNAKICKDCPMRSQCTESKACQKIVNRHIWEPYMELAEDYRHTPEYRDIYKLRSETIERVFADAKEKHAMRY
;
A
#
# COMPACT_ATOMS: atom_id res chain seq x y z
N ALA A 1 -10.15 12.68 28.34
CA ALA A 1 -8.82 12.92 28.93
C ALA A 1 -7.84 13.59 27.94
N ASN A 2 -7.85 13.22 26.64
CA ASN A 2 -6.87 13.74 25.67
C ASN A 2 -7.08 15.17 25.21
N LYS A 3 -8.31 15.74 25.28
CA LYS A 3 -8.59 17.14 24.84
C LYS A 3 -7.81 18.20 25.63
N LYS A 4 -7.46 17.96 26.90
CA LYS A 4 -6.65 18.90 27.71
C LYS A 4 -5.15 18.86 27.39
N LYS A 5 -4.68 17.76 26.77
CA LYS A 5 -3.25 17.53 26.43
C LYS A 5 -2.91 17.76 24.96
N SER A 6 -3.89 18.12 24.14
CA SER A 6 -3.71 18.35 22.70
C SER A 6 -4.03 19.78 22.28
N GLN A 7 -3.43 20.19 21.18
CA GLN A 7 -3.70 21.43 20.46
C GLN A 7 -3.84 21.14 18.97
N PRO A 8 -4.62 21.93 18.20
CA PRO A 8 -4.64 21.82 16.76
C PRO A 8 -3.31 22.32 16.20
N ALA A 9 -2.76 21.61 15.23
CA ALA A 9 -1.57 22.02 14.48
C ALA A 9 -1.77 21.70 13.00
N GLU A 10 -1.12 22.49 12.14
CA GLU A 10 -1.00 22.20 10.72
C GLU A 10 0.39 21.64 10.47
N VAL A 11 0.48 20.47 9.86
CA VAL A 11 1.74 19.83 9.49
C VAL A 11 1.77 19.54 8.01
N GLU A 12 2.93 19.66 7.41
CA GLU A 12 3.16 19.25 6.03
C GLU A 12 2.95 17.75 5.88
N VAL A 13 2.24 17.36 4.83
CA VAL A 13 2.09 15.94 4.48
C VAL A 13 3.40 15.46 3.87
N GLN A 14 4.05 14.50 4.52
CA GLN A 14 5.23 13.88 3.94
C GLN A 14 4.89 13.25 2.60
N ALA A 15 5.56 13.70 1.55
CA ALA A 15 5.45 13.08 0.24
C ALA A 15 6.00 11.64 0.33
N LYS A 16 5.28 10.71 -0.28
CA LYS A 16 5.75 9.33 -0.42
C LYS A 16 6.99 9.34 -1.30
N SER A 17 8.05 8.66 -0.89
CA SER A 17 9.34 8.62 -1.62
C SER A 17 9.17 8.21 -3.10
N TYR A 18 8.19 7.36 -3.39
CA TYR A 18 7.89 6.86 -4.74
C TYR A 18 6.91 7.74 -5.54
N GLN A 19 6.40 8.85 -4.97
CA GLN A 19 5.31 9.61 -5.59
C GLN A 19 5.71 10.22 -6.93
N LYS A 20 6.94 10.71 -7.04
CA LYS A 20 7.45 11.28 -8.29
C LYS A 20 7.49 10.22 -9.39
N GLN A 21 8.08 9.06 -9.11
CA GLN A 21 8.14 7.94 -10.05
C GLN A 21 6.74 7.46 -10.45
N LEU A 22 5.82 7.35 -9.49
CA LEU A 22 4.44 6.98 -9.75
C LEU A 22 3.77 7.97 -10.72
N ASN A 23 3.94 9.26 -10.49
CA ASN A 23 3.36 10.29 -11.37
C ASN A 23 3.92 10.26 -12.79
N GLU A 24 5.23 10.01 -12.94
CA GLU A 24 5.88 9.86 -14.23
C GLU A 24 5.36 8.62 -14.98
N GLU A 25 5.21 7.50 -14.28
CA GLU A 25 4.69 6.27 -14.87
C GLU A 25 3.19 6.38 -15.22
N ILE A 26 2.38 7.07 -14.39
CA ILE A 26 0.98 7.39 -14.72
C ILE A 26 0.90 8.24 -16.00
N ALA A 27 1.77 9.25 -16.14
CA ALA A 27 1.77 10.10 -17.31
C ALA A 27 2.07 9.29 -18.58
N LYS A 28 3.10 8.44 -18.55
CA LYS A 28 3.45 7.52 -19.66
C LYS A 28 2.32 6.54 -19.99
N ASP A 29 1.69 5.96 -18.96
CA ASP A 29 0.59 5.02 -19.12
C ASP A 29 -0.62 5.68 -19.79
N ARG A 30 -0.95 6.90 -19.40
CA ARG A 30 -2.03 7.67 -20.01
C ARG A 30 -1.73 8.09 -21.45
N GLU A 31 -0.49 8.45 -21.73
CA GLU A 31 -0.03 8.76 -23.10
C GLU A 31 -0.15 7.52 -24.00
N LEU A 32 0.31 6.35 -23.53
CA LEU A 32 0.18 5.08 -24.27
C LEU A 32 -1.28 4.75 -24.63
N HIS A 33 -2.22 5.13 -23.77
CA HIS A 33 -3.66 4.91 -23.98
C HIS A 33 -4.38 6.12 -24.58
N GLU A 34 -3.67 7.07 -25.16
CA GLU A 34 -4.23 8.27 -25.80
C GLU A 34 -5.16 9.09 -24.86
N LYS A 35 -4.86 9.08 -23.55
CA LYS A 35 -5.63 9.85 -22.57
C LYS A 35 -4.96 11.18 -22.27
N LYS A 36 -5.78 12.21 -22.09
CA LYS A 36 -5.29 13.54 -21.68
C LYS A 36 -4.52 13.44 -20.37
N PRO A 37 -3.45 14.24 -20.20
CA PRO A 37 -2.76 14.37 -18.91
C PRO A 37 -3.74 14.64 -17.78
N LEU A 38 -3.41 14.19 -16.58
CA LEU A 38 -4.19 14.54 -15.39
C LEU A 38 -4.04 16.05 -15.16
N LYS A 39 -5.19 16.74 -15.06
CA LYS A 39 -5.16 18.17 -14.66
C LYS A 39 -4.53 18.27 -13.28
N ASN A 40 -3.54 19.16 -13.13
CA ASN A 40 -3.09 19.54 -11.80
C ASN A 40 -4.28 20.12 -11.05
N LYS A 41 -4.36 19.91 -9.73
CA LYS A 41 -5.43 20.50 -8.91
C LYS A 41 -5.37 22.03 -8.87
N ASP A 42 -4.25 22.58 -9.29
CA ASP A 42 -3.87 23.99 -9.18
C ASP A 42 -3.69 24.60 -10.59
N ASN A 43 -4.74 24.53 -11.43
CA ASN A 43 -4.81 25.36 -12.64
C ASN A 43 -5.37 26.74 -12.29
N ASP A 44 -4.54 27.56 -11.65
CA ASP A 44 -4.50 28.99 -11.90
C ASP A 44 -3.11 29.32 -12.46
N ASP A 45 -3.08 30.13 -13.52
CA ASP A 45 -1.93 30.49 -14.35
C ASP A 45 -0.84 31.31 -13.61
N ASP A 46 -0.51 30.96 -12.37
CA ASP A 46 0.55 31.63 -11.63
C ASP A 46 1.70 30.68 -11.29
N GLN A 47 2.92 31.04 -11.74
CA GLN A 47 4.18 30.28 -11.58
C GLN A 47 4.71 30.28 -10.13
N THR A 48 3.84 30.39 -9.15
CA THR A 48 4.25 30.26 -7.74
C THR A 48 4.36 28.79 -7.36
N PRO A 49 5.44 28.34 -6.70
CA PRO A 49 5.55 26.99 -6.19
C PRO A 49 4.38 26.71 -5.25
N THR A 50 3.57 25.72 -5.59
CA THR A 50 2.44 25.29 -4.75
C THR A 50 2.94 24.95 -3.36
N PRO A 51 2.42 25.57 -2.29
CA PRO A 51 2.84 25.21 -0.94
C PRO A 51 2.54 23.74 -0.66
N PRO A 52 3.40 23.05 0.11
CA PRO A 52 3.19 21.64 0.43
C PRO A 52 1.82 21.45 1.08
N ALA A 53 1.14 20.36 0.70
CA ALA A 53 -0.18 20.07 1.25
C ALA A 53 -0.10 19.97 2.78
N THR A 54 -0.85 20.79 3.49
CA THR A 54 -0.93 20.74 4.95
C THR A 54 -2.14 19.96 5.42
N LYS A 55 -2.00 19.29 6.55
CA LYS A 55 -3.08 18.55 7.22
C LYS A 55 -3.22 19.05 8.65
N ARG A 56 -4.46 19.33 9.06
CA ARG A 56 -4.76 19.61 10.47
C ARG A 56 -4.71 18.32 11.28
N ILE A 57 -3.90 18.31 12.33
CA ILE A 57 -3.75 17.20 13.25
C ILE A 57 -3.93 17.66 14.69
N SER A 58 -4.18 16.71 15.60
CA SER A 58 -4.08 16.90 17.03
C SER A 58 -2.62 16.68 17.44
N GLN A 59 -1.95 17.71 17.90
CA GLN A 59 -0.56 17.67 18.39
C GLN A 59 -0.53 17.64 19.91
N SER A 60 0.43 16.94 20.48
CA SER A 60 0.65 16.97 21.92
C SER A 60 1.25 18.32 22.34
N LYS A 61 0.82 18.83 23.50
CA LYS A 61 1.36 20.06 24.07
C LYS A 61 2.71 19.85 24.76
N THR A 62 2.94 18.66 25.27
CA THR A 62 4.16 18.32 26.03
C THR A 62 5.25 17.75 25.15
N ASP A 63 4.88 17.10 24.06
CA ASP A 63 5.79 16.46 23.10
C ASP A 63 5.23 16.65 21.69
N PRO A 64 5.57 17.76 21.00
CA PRO A 64 5.05 18.09 19.68
C PRO A 64 5.48 17.12 18.56
N GLU A 65 6.55 16.36 18.76
CA GLU A 65 7.09 15.44 17.76
C GLU A 65 6.34 14.09 17.74
N CYS A 66 5.67 13.73 18.84
CA CYS A 66 4.89 12.51 18.87
C CYS A 66 3.59 12.64 18.05
N GLY A 67 3.09 11.52 17.53
CA GLY A 67 1.85 11.47 16.78
C GLY A 67 0.70 10.84 17.55
N LEU A 68 -0.54 11.24 17.24
CA LEU A 68 -1.72 10.61 17.81
C LEU A 68 -1.95 9.23 17.15
N PHE A 69 -1.54 8.19 17.84
CA PHE A 69 -1.74 6.80 17.44
C PHE A 69 -3.18 6.35 17.72
N HIS A 70 -3.75 5.62 16.77
CA HIS A 70 -5.07 5.02 16.88
C HIS A 70 -4.97 3.50 16.70
N LYS A 71 -5.43 2.75 17.71
CA LYS A 71 -5.60 1.31 17.61
C LYS A 71 -7.07 0.96 17.85
N GLY A 72 -7.77 0.62 16.77
CA GLY A 72 -9.22 0.45 16.81
C GLY A 72 -9.96 1.74 17.17
N GLU A 73 -11.20 1.60 17.65
CA GLU A 73 -12.06 2.76 17.99
C GLU A 73 -11.76 3.36 19.37
N HIS A 74 -11.16 2.61 20.26
CA HIS A 74 -11.09 2.94 21.69
C HIS A 74 -9.72 3.41 22.16
N GLU A 75 -8.64 2.98 21.52
CA GLU A 75 -7.29 3.35 21.92
C GLU A 75 -6.75 4.52 21.10
N LYS A 76 -6.66 5.70 21.74
CA LYS A 76 -6.05 6.90 21.17
C LYS A 76 -5.03 7.45 22.17
N GLN A 77 -3.77 7.41 21.78
CA GLN A 77 -2.68 7.94 22.60
C GLN A 77 -1.62 8.63 21.76
N PHE A 78 -0.93 9.59 22.36
CA PHE A 78 0.26 10.16 21.75
C PHE A 78 1.41 9.17 21.92
N ALA A 79 2.03 8.82 20.80
CA ALA A 79 3.07 7.79 20.77
C ALA A 79 4.01 7.99 19.58
N TYR A 80 5.12 7.28 19.64
CA TYR A 80 6.00 7.02 18.52
C TYR A 80 5.71 5.62 17.96
N VAL A 81 6.03 5.41 16.69
CA VAL A 81 6.05 4.09 16.06
C VAL A 81 7.50 3.75 15.72
N ALA A 82 7.89 2.51 15.96
CA ALA A 82 9.20 1.97 15.64
C ALA A 82 9.07 0.90 14.56
N ASN A 83 9.63 1.14 13.39
CA ASN A 83 9.81 0.13 12.36
C ASN A 83 11.19 -0.48 12.54
N THR A 84 11.25 -1.79 12.77
CA THR A 84 12.46 -2.51 13.12
C THR A 84 12.70 -3.64 12.13
N ALA A 85 13.93 -3.81 11.68
CA ALA A 85 14.37 -4.95 10.92
C ALA A 85 15.25 -5.85 11.78
N CYS A 86 15.03 -7.15 11.72
CA CYS A 86 15.87 -8.16 12.37
C CYS A 86 16.25 -9.28 11.40
N ASP A 87 17.31 -10.00 11.72
CA ASP A 87 17.68 -11.21 11.00
C ASP A 87 16.94 -12.45 11.53
N ARG A 88 17.25 -13.61 10.97
CA ARG A 88 16.68 -14.90 11.39
C ARG A 88 17.12 -15.36 12.80
N HIS A 89 18.09 -14.71 13.39
CA HIS A 89 18.63 -15.01 14.72
C HIS A 89 18.17 -14.00 15.79
N ASN A 90 17.21 -13.12 15.46
CA ASN A 90 16.66 -12.07 16.33
C ASN A 90 17.58 -10.88 16.57
N PHE A 91 18.71 -10.75 15.86
CA PHE A 91 19.52 -9.55 15.94
C PHE A 91 18.85 -8.40 15.20
N ILE A 92 18.72 -7.27 15.88
CA ILE A 92 18.21 -6.03 15.29
C ILE A 92 19.27 -5.48 14.32
N LEU A 93 18.94 -5.41 13.05
CA LEU A 93 19.83 -4.91 12.00
C LEU A 93 19.79 -3.38 11.92
N ASP A 94 18.58 -2.82 11.99
CA ASP A 94 18.34 -1.38 12.03
C ASP A 94 16.89 -1.09 12.46
N PHE A 95 16.63 0.19 12.76
CA PHE A 95 15.28 0.68 13.05
C PHE A 95 15.10 2.13 12.61
N VAL A 96 13.84 2.53 12.44
CA VAL A 96 13.42 3.90 12.19
C VAL A 96 12.29 4.26 13.13
N LEU A 97 12.39 5.43 13.77
CA LEU A 97 11.34 5.98 14.62
C LEU A 97 10.57 7.05 13.86
N GLY A 98 9.26 7.10 14.07
CA GLY A 98 8.40 8.12 13.52
C GLY A 98 7.26 8.46 14.46
N ALA A 99 6.55 9.54 14.17
CA ALA A 99 5.37 9.93 14.92
C ALA A 99 4.27 8.85 14.75
N GLY A 100 3.53 8.55 15.81
CA GLY A 100 2.56 7.45 15.86
C GLY A 100 1.37 7.57 14.88
N ASN A 101 1.21 8.69 14.21
CA ASN A 101 0.21 8.91 13.15
C ASN A 101 0.77 8.70 11.73
N ILE A 102 2.06 8.35 11.60
CA ILE A 102 2.67 7.99 10.31
C ILE A 102 2.41 6.51 10.04
N HIS A 103 1.92 6.19 8.84
CA HIS A 103 1.70 4.79 8.48
C HIS A 103 3.04 4.09 8.22
N ASP A 104 3.18 2.87 8.72
CA ASP A 104 4.41 2.06 8.64
C ASP A 104 4.97 1.96 7.21
N SER A 105 4.11 1.86 6.21
CA SER A 105 4.52 1.77 4.80
C SER A 105 5.27 3.01 4.29
N ILE A 106 5.12 4.17 4.94
CA ILE A 106 5.84 5.40 4.57
C ILE A 106 7.29 5.32 5.05
N MET A 107 7.51 4.72 6.23
CA MET A 107 8.84 4.60 6.83
C MET A 107 9.64 3.41 6.28
N PHE A 108 8.97 2.48 5.59
CA PHE A 108 9.58 1.26 5.08
C PHE A 108 10.79 1.54 4.19
N SER A 109 10.66 2.46 3.24
CA SER A 109 11.71 2.76 2.26
C SER A 109 13.03 3.15 2.93
N GLY A 110 12.96 4.06 3.89
CA GLY A 110 14.15 4.51 4.62
C GLY A 110 14.81 3.40 5.46
N LEU A 111 14.02 2.52 6.09
CA LEU A 111 14.55 1.37 6.81
C LEU A 111 15.16 0.35 5.85
N PHE A 112 14.47 0.02 4.77
CA PHE A 112 14.91 -0.96 3.79
C PHE A 112 16.23 -0.55 3.13
N GLU A 113 16.38 0.71 2.74
CA GLU A 113 17.63 1.24 2.16
C GLU A 113 18.80 1.19 3.15
N LYS A 114 18.57 1.51 4.43
CA LYS A 114 19.59 1.39 5.48
C LYS A 114 20.07 -0.06 5.64
N VAL A 115 19.12 -1.01 5.67
CA VAL A 115 19.43 -2.44 5.79
C VAL A 115 20.18 -2.93 4.56
N LEU A 116 19.74 -2.60 3.35
CA LEU A 116 20.42 -2.96 2.10
C LEU A 116 21.85 -2.45 2.05
N LYS A 117 22.09 -1.22 2.50
CA LYS A 117 23.43 -0.64 2.53
C LYS A 117 24.37 -1.37 3.48
N LYS A 118 23.86 -1.85 4.62
CA LYS A 118 24.64 -2.59 5.62
C LYS A 118 24.83 -4.07 5.26
N PHE A 119 23.82 -4.67 4.61
CA PHE A 119 23.76 -6.09 4.31
C PHE A 119 23.37 -6.31 2.84
N PRO A 120 24.28 -5.98 1.90
CA PRO A 120 24.00 -6.07 0.47
C PRO A 120 23.76 -7.51 -0.01
N GLU A 121 24.22 -8.51 0.74
CA GLU A 121 24.03 -9.93 0.49
C GLU A 121 22.63 -10.46 0.86
N MET A 122 21.77 -9.65 1.46
CA MET A 122 20.40 -10.03 1.79
C MET A 122 19.65 -10.49 0.54
N GLN A 123 19.02 -11.66 0.59
CA GLN A 123 18.31 -12.25 -0.54
C GLN A 123 16.80 -12.06 -0.48
N ALA A 124 16.24 -12.08 0.72
CA ALA A 124 14.79 -12.03 0.90
C ALA A 124 14.40 -11.15 2.09
N THR A 125 13.21 -10.58 2.04
CA THR A 125 12.64 -9.73 3.10
C THR A 125 11.24 -10.19 3.44
N ALA A 126 11.02 -10.62 4.68
CA ALA A 126 9.70 -10.96 5.18
C ALA A 126 9.02 -9.73 5.76
N VAL A 127 7.86 -9.38 5.23
CA VAL A 127 7.09 -8.20 5.64
C VAL A 127 5.66 -8.56 6.04
N ASP A 128 5.05 -7.72 6.89
CA ASP A 128 3.67 -7.90 7.31
C ASP A 128 2.66 -7.50 6.24
N ALA A 129 1.39 -7.87 6.43
CA ALA A 129 0.28 -7.56 5.53
C ALA A 129 0.10 -6.06 5.28
N GLY A 130 0.46 -5.21 6.23
CA GLY A 130 0.45 -3.76 6.11
C GLY A 130 1.43 -3.20 5.07
N TYR A 131 2.53 -3.90 4.85
CA TYR A 131 3.55 -3.54 3.86
C TYR A 131 3.31 -4.11 2.47
N LYS A 132 2.31 -4.98 2.30
CA LYS A 132 1.96 -5.55 0.99
C LYS A 132 1.25 -4.50 0.13
N THR A 133 2.03 -3.59 -0.44
CA THR A 133 1.58 -2.51 -1.34
C THR A 133 2.37 -2.54 -2.65
N PRO A 134 1.80 -2.07 -3.77
CA PRO A 134 2.50 -2.09 -5.06
C PRO A 134 3.87 -1.42 -5.02
N ALA A 135 3.98 -0.28 -4.33
CA ALA A 135 5.24 0.47 -4.23
C ALA A 135 6.33 -0.30 -3.46
N ILE A 136 5.98 -0.93 -2.35
CA ILE A 136 6.93 -1.71 -1.54
C ILE A 136 7.35 -2.97 -2.28
N MET A 137 6.41 -3.68 -2.92
CA MET A 137 6.75 -4.86 -3.71
C MET A 137 7.68 -4.51 -4.86
N LYS A 138 7.39 -3.42 -5.59
CA LYS A 138 8.28 -2.88 -6.62
C LYS A 138 9.68 -2.60 -6.07
N GLN A 139 9.80 -1.86 -4.96
CA GLN A 139 11.08 -1.50 -4.36
C GLN A 139 11.91 -2.73 -3.98
N ILE A 140 11.30 -3.74 -3.35
CA ILE A 140 12.00 -4.98 -2.96
C ILE A 140 12.47 -5.74 -4.20
N ILE A 141 11.59 -5.96 -5.17
CA ILE A 141 11.88 -6.77 -6.36
C ILE A 141 12.92 -6.07 -7.26
N GLU A 142 12.80 -4.76 -7.49
CA GLU A 142 13.79 -4.01 -8.28
C GLU A 142 15.15 -3.93 -7.61
N SER A 143 15.23 -4.07 -6.28
CA SER A 143 16.51 -4.23 -5.58
C SER A 143 17.16 -5.61 -5.78
N GLY A 144 16.50 -6.52 -6.50
CA GLY A 144 16.94 -7.91 -6.70
C GLY A 144 16.67 -8.82 -5.49
N ARG A 145 15.72 -8.48 -4.62
CA ARG A 145 15.37 -9.25 -3.41
C ARG A 145 13.97 -9.81 -3.54
N VAL A 146 13.72 -10.87 -2.80
CA VAL A 146 12.43 -11.56 -2.82
C VAL A 146 11.56 -11.09 -1.65
N PRO A 147 10.34 -10.58 -1.91
CA PRO A 147 9.39 -10.25 -0.87
C PRO A 147 8.68 -11.52 -0.37
N CYS A 148 8.82 -11.82 0.93
CA CYS A 148 8.06 -12.88 1.58
C CYS A 148 6.85 -12.26 2.29
N VAL A 149 5.66 -12.45 1.72
CA VAL A 149 4.42 -11.76 2.12
C VAL A 149 3.34 -12.74 2.57
N PRO A 150 2.42 -12.32 3.47
CA PRO A 150 1.29 -13.13 3.84
C PRO A 150 0.22 -13.17 2.75
N TYR A 151 -0.66 -14.17 2.85
CA TYR A 151 -1.94 -14.10 2.15
C TYR A 151 -2.79 -12.95 2.71
N LYS A 152 -3.33 -12.14 1.82
CA LYS A 152 -4.29 -11.09 2.17
C LYS A 152 -5.63 -11.44 1.54
N ARG A 153 -6.62 -11.78 2.39
CA ARG A 153 -7.97 -12.10 1.91
C ARG A 153 -8.57 -10.89 1.20
N PRO A 154 -9.13 -11.07 -0.01
CA PRO A 154 -9.87 -10.00 -0.67
C PRO A 154 -11.06 -9.54 0.18
N MET A 155 -11.19 -8.23 0.38
CA MET A 155 -12.32 -7.62 1.09
C MET A 155 -13.51 -7.44 0.15
N THR A 156 -13.99 -8.53 -0.42
CA THR A 156 -15.18 -8.53 -1.28
C THR A 156 -16.37 -8.98 -0.46
N LYS A 157 -17.53 -8.34 -0.65
CA LYS A 157 -18.80 -8.72 -0.04
C LYS A 157 -19.12 -10.19 -0.33
N ASP A 158 -19.64 -10.91 0.64
CA ASP A 158 -20.01 -12.31 0.46
C ASP A 158 -21.06 -12.46 -0.64
N GLY A 159 -20.91 -13.50 -1.47
CA GLY A 159 -21.76 -13.75 -2.63
C GLY A 159 -21.35 -12.96 -3.89
N PHE A 160 -20.33 -12.09 -3.82
CA PHE A 160 -19.82 -11.35 -4.98
C PHE A 160 -18.52 -11.95 -5.52
N PHE A 161 -18.35 -11.87 -6.85
CA PHE A 161 -17.12 -12.24 -7.52
C PHE A 161 -15.93 -11.48 -6.95
N LYS A 162 -14.86 -12.21 -6.66
CA LYS A 162 -13.61 -11.69 -6.10
C LYS A 162 -12.67 -11.24 -7.21
N LYS A 163 -11.60 -10.55 -6.85
CA LYS A 163 -10.63 -10.03 -7.82
C LYS A 163 -10.08 -11.11 -8.74
N TYR A 164 -9.82 -12.31 -8.24
CA TYR A 164 -9.27 -13.43 -9.00
C TYR A 164 -10.27 -14.12 -9.96
N ASP A 165 -11.58 -13.81 -9.85
CA ASP A 165 -12.58 -14.27 -10.80
C ASP A 165 -12.57 -13.43 -12.10
N PHE A 166 -11.81 -12.33 -12.10
CA PHE A 166 -11.61 -11.45 -13.24
C PHE A 166 -10.20 -11.65 -13.78
N VAL A 167 -10.06 -12.08 -15.02
CA VAL A 167 -8.76 -12.41 -15.63
C VAL A 167 -8.27 -11.23 -16.47
N TYR A 168 -7.07 -10.75 -16.19
CA TYR A 168 -6.43 -9.73 -17.03
C TYR A 168 -5.79 -10.38 -18.25
N ASP A 169 -6.13 -9.87 -19.41
CA ASP A 169 -5.52 -10.22 -20.70
C ASP A 169 -4.52 -9.12 -21.08
N GLU A 170 -3.24 -9.45 -21.01
CA GLU A 170 -2.16 -8.51 -21.28
C GLU A 170 -2.06 -8.14 -22.77
N TYR A 171 -2.37 -9.09 -23.65
CA TYR A 171 -2.29 -8.87 -25.10
C TYR A 171 -3.32 -7.87 -25.61
N PHE A 172 -4.57 -7.99 -25.12
CA PHE A 172 -5.67 -7.09 -25.49
C PHE A 172 -5.84 -5.90 -24.52
N ASP A 173 -5.03 -5.82 -23.47
CA ASP A 173 -5.16 -4.85 -22.38
C ASP A 173 -6.62 -4.69 -21.91
N CYS A 174 -7.24 -5.79 -21.58
CA CYS A 174 -8.60 -5.83 -21.07
C CYS A 174 -8.72 -6.80 -19.89
N VAL A 175 -9.84 -6.72 -19.18
CA VAL A 175 -10.15 -7.67 -18.10
C VAL A 175 -11.37 -8.49 -18.51
N LEU A 176 -11.23 -9.81 -18.50
CA LEU A 176 -12.33 -10.72 -18.76
C LEU A 176 -13.13 -10.97 -17.47
N CYS A 177 -14.45 -10.80 -17.55
CA CYS A 177 -15.34 -11.12 -16.43
C CYS A 177 -15.71 -12.62 -16.42
N PRO A 178 -16.30 -13.15 -15.34
CA PRO A 178 -16.75 -14.55 -15.27
C PRO A 178 -17.73 -14.99 -16.38
N ASN A 179 -18.42 -14.04 -17.00
CA ASN A 179 -19.27 -14.27 -18.18
C ASN A 179 -18.51 -14.06 -19.50
N ASN A 180 -17.19 -14.15 -19.52
CA ASN A 180 -16.32 -13.99 -20.68
C ASN A 180 -16.54 -12.70 -21.51
N GLN A 181 -17.01 -11.63 -20.85
CA GLN A 181 -17.15 -10.32 -21.52
C GLN A 181 -15.95 -9.43 -21.15
N PRO A 182 -15.38 -8.72 -22.13
CA PRO A 182 -14.25 -7.84 -21.87
C PRO A 182 -14.70 -6.55 -21.18
N LEU A 183 -13.94 -6.17 -20.17
CA LEU A 183 -13.93 -4.85 -19.58
C LEU A 183 -12.79 -4.07 -20.22
N ALA A 184 -13.11 -3.03 -20.97
CA ALA A 184 -12.12 -2.23 -21.67
C ALA A 184 -11.45 -1.21 -20.74
N TYR A 185 -10.19 -0.89 -21.02
CA TYR A 185 -9.50 0.21 -20.36
C TYR A 185 -10.28 1.52 -20.51
N SER A 186 -10.44 2.22 -19.41
CA SER A 186 -11.16 3.51 -19.36
C SER A 186 -10.24 4.68 -19.07
N THR A 187 -9.46 4.58 -18.02
CA THR A 187 -8.54 5.63 -17.56
C THR A 187 -7.56 5.09 -16.53
N THR A 188 -6.47 5.81 -16.30
CA THR A 188 -5.60 5.63 -15.13
C THR A 188 -5.77 6.81 -14.20
N ASN A 189 -6.11 6.54 -12.96
CA ASN A 189 -6.38 7.56 -11.95
C ASN A 189 -5.08 8.08 -11.28
N ARG A 190 -5.21 9.07 -10.37
CA ARG A 190 -4.07 9.71 -9.68
C ARG A 190 -3.31 8.80 -8.72
N ASP A 191 -3.95 7.71 -8.31
CA ASP A 191 -3.34 6.73 -7.42
C ASP A 191 -2.64 5.59 -8.18
N GLY A 192 -2.56 5.68 -9.52
CA GLY A 192 -1.91 4.70 -10.38
C GLY A 192 -2.78 3.49 -10.71
N TYR A 193 -4.08 3.53 -10.47
CA TYR A 193 -4.97 2.44 -10.85
C TYR A 193 -5.55 2.66 -12.25
N ARG A 194 -5.31 1.70 -13.14
CA ARG A 194 -6.04 1.51 -14.40
C ARG A 194 -7.45 1.04 -14.08
N GLU A 195 -8.45 1.70 -14.61
CA GLU A 195 -9.85 1.35 -14.45
C GLU A 195 -10.34 0.67 -15.73
N TYR A 196 -10.77 -0.58 -15.62
CA TYR A 196 -11.39 -1.35 -16.68
C TYR A 196 -12.90 -1.39 -16.46
N LYS A 197 -13.68 -1.00 -17.47
CA LYS A 197 -15.13 -0.85 -17.36
C LYS A 197 -15.87 -1.79 -18.29
N SER A 198 -16.89 -2.45 -17.74
CA SER A 198 -17.78 -3.30 -18.52
C SER A 198 -18.75 -2.48 -19.37
N ASN A 199 -19.29 -3.10 -20.43
CA ASN A 199 -20.37 -2.51 -21.21
C ASN A 199 -21.70 -2.63 -20.45
N ALA A 200 -22.28 -1.49 -20.06
CA ALA A 200 -23.52 -1.43 -19.29
C ALA A 200 -24.71 -2.10 -20.03
N LYS A 201 -24.75 -2.05 -21.35
CA LYS A 201 -25.83 -2.67 -22.15
C LYS A 201 -25.78 -4.20 -22.03
N ILE A 202 -24.58 -4.79 -22.07
CA ILE A 202 -24.40 -6.24 -21.92
C ILE A 202 -24.67 -6.65 -20.47
N CYS A 203 -24.19 -5.87 -19.50
CA CYS A 203 -24.35 -6.18 -18.08
C CYS A 203 -25.79 -6.04 -17.58
N LYS A 204 -26.64 -5.26 -18.27
CA LYS A 204 -28.06 -5.10 -17.93
C LYS A 204 -28.79 -6.43 -17.93
N ASP A 205 -28.54 -7.26 -18.94
CA ASP A 205 -29.20 -8.54 -19.18
C ASP A 205 -28.33 -9.75 -18.76
N CYS A 206 -27.22 -9.50 -18.03
CA CYS A 206 -26.29 -10.53 -17.64
C CYS A 206 -26.87 -11.41 -16.50
N PRO A 207 -26.88 -12.74 -16.65
CA PRO A 207 -27.42 -13.66 -15.64
C PRO A 207 -26.63 -13.64 -14.33
N MET A 208 -25.35 -13.26 -14.39
CA MET A 208 -24.43 -13.20 -13.24
C MET A 208 -24.41 -11.80 -12.58
N ARG A 209 -25.26 -10.88 -12.99
CA ARG A 209 -25.22 -9.49 -12.52
C ARG A 209 -25.35 -9.37 -11.00
N SER A 210 -26.22 -10.16 -10.38
CA SER A 210 -26.48 -10.12 -8.93
C SER A 210 -25.23 -10.45 -8.09
N GLN A 211 -24.33 -11.27 -8.63
CA GLN A 211 -23.06 -11.63 -7.99
C GLN A 211 -21.89 -10.73 -8.44
N CYS A 212 -22.12 -9.82 -9.39
CA CYS A 212 -21.07 -9.01 -10.00
C CYS A 212 -21.13 -7.54 -9.53
N THR A 213 -22.29 -6.88 -9.63
CA THR A 213 -22.39 -5.45 -9.34
C THR A 213 -23.80 -5.03 -8.88
N GLU A 214 -23.83 -4.16 -7.87
CA GLU A 214 -25.05 -3.47 -7.40
C GLU A 214 -25.22 -2.09 -8.04
N SER A 215 -24.36 -1.74 -9.00
CA SER A 215 -24.40 -0.43 -9.67
C SER A 215 -25.72 -0.21 -10.38
N LYS A 216 -26.37 0.93 -10.10
CA LYS A 216 -27.59 1.36 -10.82
C LYS A 216 -27.34 1.52 -12.31
N ALA A 217 -26.13 1.89 -12.71
CA ALA A 217 -25.71 2.01 -14.10
C ALA A 217 -25.42 0.66 -14.77
N CYS A 218 -25.63 -0.47 -14.10
CA CYS A 218 -25.30 -1.82 -14.58
C CYS A 218 -23.86 -1.96 -15.06
N GLN A 219 -22.91 -1.28 -14.43
CA GLN A 219 -21.52 -1.29 -14.84
C GLN A 219 -20.62 -1.82 -13.73
N LYS A 220 -19.72 -2.73 -14.10
CA LYS A 220 -18.62 -3.21 -13.23
C LYS A 220 -17.35 -2.45 -13.59
N ILE A 221 -16.62 -2.02 -12.56
CA ILE A 221 -15.29 -1.46 -12.70
C ILE A 221 -14.34 -2.39 -11.97
N VAL A 222 -13.25 -2.76 -12.63
CA VAL A 222 -12.12 -3.51 -12.06
C VAL A 222 -10.89 -2.61 -12.13
N ASN A 223 -10.23 -2.47 -10.99
CA ASN A 223 -9.03 -1.65 -10.87
C ASN A 223 -7.78 -2.53 -10.82
N ARG A 224 -6.78 -2.18 -11.65
CA ARG A 224 -5.46 -2.82 -11.68
C ARG A 224 -4.40 -1.74 -11.55
N HIS A 225 -3.55 -1.85 -10.53
CA HIS A 225 -2.47 -0.86 -10.36
C HIS A 225 -1.43 -1.00 -11.48
N ILE A 226 -0.80 0.11 -11.91
CA ILE A 226 0.28 0.07 -12.95
C ILE A 226 1.45 -0.82 -12.49
N TRP A 227 1.68 -0.95 -11.19
CA TRP A 227 2.65 -1.83 -10.56
C TRP A 227 2.06 -3.18 -10.11
N GLU A 228 0.90 -3.58 -10.61
CA GLU A 228 0.30 -4.87 -10.28
C GLU A 228 1.20 -6.07 -10.61
N PRO A 229 2.02 -6.07 -11.68
CA PRO A 229 2.94 -7.18 -11.96
C PRO A 229 3.87 -7.51 -10.79
N TYR A 230 4.31 -6.51 -10.02
CA TYR A 230 5.11 -6.74 -8.81
C TYR A 230 4.31 -7.40 -7.67
N MET A 231 3.02 -7.09 -7.58
CA MET A 231 2.11 -7.74 -6.63
C MET A 231 1.85 -9.19 -6.99
N GLU A 232 1.68 -9.48 -8.28
CA GLU A 232 1.49 -10.84 -8.81
C GLU A 232 2.74 -11.68 -8.60
N LEU A 233 3.92 -11.14 -8.92
CA LEU A 233 5.19 -11.82 -8.67
C LEU A 233 5.43 -12.09 -7.18
N ALA A 234 5.07 -11.15 -6.30
CA ALA A 234 5.13 -11.38 -4.85
C ALA A 234 4.17 -12.49 -4.38
N GLU A 235 3.01 -12.64 -5.05
CA GLU A 235 2.08 -13.74 -4.80
C GLU A 235 2.66 -15.08 -5.28
N ASP A 236 3.32 -15.12 -6.43
CA ASP A 236 3.98 -16.33 -6.95
C ASP A 236 5.09 -16.79 -5.99
N TYR A 237 5.91 -15.87 -5.50
CA TYR A 237 6.90 -16.19 -4.46
C TYR A 237 6.26 -16.78 -3.21
N ARG A 238 5.10 -16.30 -2.78
CA ARG A 238 4.37 -16.82 -1.62
C ARG A 238 3.98 -18.31 -1.78
N HIS A 239 3.77 -18.77 -3.01
CA HIS A 239 3.48 -20.17 -3.29
C HIS A 239 4.73 -21.06 -3.34
N THR A 240 5.91 -20.48 -3.40
CA THR A 240 7.19 -21.19 -3.36
C THR A 240 7.47 -21.66 -1.93
N PRO A 241 7.76 -22.95 -1.69
CA PRO A 241 7.95 -23.51 -0.34
C PRO A 241 9.01 -22.77 0.47
N GLU A 242 10.16 -22.46 -0.14
CA GLU A 242 11.30 -21.78 0.51
C GLU A 242 10.87 -20.44 1.10
N TYR A 243 10.22 -19.57 0.31
CA TYR A 243 9.84 -18.24 0.77
C TYR A 243 8.66 -18.24 1.73
N ARG A 244 7.79 -19.26 1.63
CA ARG A 244 6.74 -19.51 2.61
C ARG A 244 7.33 -19.87 3.97
N ASP A 245 8.40 -20.65 4.00
CA ASP A 245 9.07 -21.04 5.24
C ASP A 245 9.84 -19.85 5.85
N ILE A 246 10.50 -19.02 5.04
CA ILE A 246 11.07 -17.75 5.50
C ILE A 246 10.00 -16.86 6.15
N TYR A 247 8.81 -16.76 5.54
CA TYR A 247 7.72 -15.97 6.13
C TYR A 247 7.27 -16.50 7.50
N LYS A 248 7.22 -17.82 7.69
CA LYS A 248 6.84 -18.43 8.98
C LYS A 248 7.80 -18.08 10.12
N LEU A 249 9.09 -17.87 9.82
CA LEU A 249 10.06 -17.49 10.83
C LEU A 249 9.75 -16.15 11.52
N ARG A 250 8.86 -15.32 10.95
CA ARG A 250 8.47 -14.04 11.57
C ARG A 250 7.94 -14.20 13.00
N SER A 251 7.16 -15.24 13.29
CA SER A 251 6.62 -15.50 14.62
C SER A 251 7.71 -15.79 15.64
N GLU A 252 8.82 -16.36 15.20
CA GLU A 252 9.98 -16.72 16.04
C GLU A 252 11.06 -15.63 16.08
N THR A 253 10.98 -14.65 15.19
CA THR A 253 11.96 -13.57 15.05
C THR A 253 11.37 -12.22 15.44
N ILE A 254 10.91 -11.43 14.48
CA ILE A 254 10.50 -10.03 14.74
C ILE A 254 9.36 -9.91 15.78
N GLU A 255 8.43 -10.86 15.82
CA GLU A 255 7.36 -10.84 16.82
C GLU A 255 7.92 -11.08 18.23
N ARG A 256 8.92 -11.95 18.37
CA ARG A 256 9.63 -12.17 19.64
C ARG A 256 10.47 -10.95 20.05
N VAL A 257 11.16 -10.32 19.08
CA VAL A 257 11.90 -9.06 19.35
C VAL A 257 10.97 -7.99 19.94
N PHE A 258 9.79 -7.80 19.34
CA PHE A 258 8.80 -6.86 19.88
C PHE A 258 8.20 -7.29 21.21
N ALA A 259 8.01 -8.60 21.46
CA ALA A 259 7.56 -9.10 22.74
C ALA A 259 8.60 -8.80 23.83
N ASP A 260 9.86 -9.10 23.58
CA ASP A 260 10.95 -8.81 24.52
C ASP A 260 11.13 -7.31 24.77
N ALA A 261 11.05 -6.49 23.73
CA ALA A 261 11.10 -5.03 23.87
C ALA A 261 9.99 -4.49 24.77
N LYS A 262 8.77 -5.02 24.65
CA LYS A 262 7.64 -4.61 25.49
C LYS A 262 7.74 -5.11 26.93
N GLU A 263 8.15 -6.36 27.14
CA GLU A 263 8.16 -6.98 28.47
C GLU A 263 9.42 -6.65 29.26
N LYS A 264 10.59 -6.57 28.61
CA LYS A 264 11.89 -6.43 29.28
C LYS A 264 12.49 -5.03 29.17
N HIS A 265 12.08 -4.23 28.18
CA HIS A 265 12.69 -2.94 27.86
C HIS A 265 11.69 -1.77 27.87
N ALA A 266 10.56 -1.94 28.54
CA ALA A 266 9.54 -0.89 28.76
C ALA A 266 9.04 -0.19 27.46
N MET A 267 9.05 -0.85 26.32
CA MET A 267 8.61 -0.26 25.03
C MET A 267 7.09 0.04 24.99
N ARG A 268 6.34 -0.33 26.04
CA ARG A 268 4.90 -0.02 26.15
C ARG A 268 4.61 1.39 26.67
N TYR A 269 5.61 2.09 27.22
CA TYR A 269 5.44 3.34 27.94
C TYR A 269 6.33 4.45 27.38
#